data_ab51e6d081e799682bf6833837682afe
#
_entry.id   ab51e6d081e799682bf6833837682afe
#
_cell.length_a   1.000
_cell.length_b   1.000
_cell.length_c   1.000
_cell.angle_alpha   90.00
_cell.angle_beta   90.00
_cell.angle_gamma   90.00
#
_symmetry.space_group_name_H-M   'P 1'
#
loop_
_entity.id
_entity.type
_entity.pdbx_description
1 polymer ?
#
loop_
_entity_poly.entity_id
_entity_poly.type
_entity_poly.pdbx_seq_one_letter_code
_entity_poly.pdbx_strand_id
1 'polypeptide(L)'
;DGFLALAEEVRALDAFNLGSMPSSARTAVQRHISDSLLEDMIFCPVMYYGSAQEHDMDYGQFAIMFRSLFFEGFARPLEGVRVIVKLLQDKYRSLGGIRKMKCGIQKIHTSGDRATTIKLDNGASISADKIISTAGAVETARLCSDQPVDAESDNIGQLSFTETITVLDKQPTEFGWDDTIIFFNTAKRFRYARVEDDLVDPSSGVICFPNNY
;
A
#
# COMPACT_ATOMS: atom_id res chain seq x y z
N ASP A 1 25.33 -17.50 -0.50
CA ASP A 1 26.21 -16.32 -0.71
C ASP A 1 25.48 -15.15 -1.40
N GLY A 2 24.69 -15.39 -2.45
CA GLY A 2 24.00 -14.31 -3.18
C GLY A 2 23.00 -13.51 -2.35
N PHE A 3 22.22 -14.14 -1.48
CA PHE A 3 21.30 -13.44 -0.57
C PHE A 3 22.04 -12.51 0.40
N LEU A 4 23.17 -12.96 0.95
CA LEU A 4 23.97 -12.11 1.84
C LEU A 4 24.58 -10.91 1.11
N ALA A 5 25.03 -11.10 -0.14
CA ALA A 5 25.56 -10.02 -0.96
C ALA A 5 24.48 -8.98 -1.30
N LEU A 6 23.27 -9.41 -1.65
CA LEU A 6 22.11 -8.53 -1.81
C LEU A 6 21.78 -7.79 -0.51
N ALA A 7 21.81 -8.49 0.61
CA ALA A 7 21.52 -7.91 1.92
C ALA A 7 22.55 -6.84 2.30
N GLU A 8 23.83 -7.05 2.01
CA GLU A 8 24.89 -6.07 2.22
C GLU A 8 24.75 -4.85 1.30
N GLU A 9 24.43 -5.06 0.01
CA GLU A 9 24.13 -3.97 -0.91
C GLU A 9 22.98 -3.11 -0.37
N VAL A 10 21.85 -3.72 -0.01
CA VAL A 10 20.69 -3.00 0.51
C VAL A 10 20.98 -2.28 1.84
N ARG A 11 21.83 -2.82 2.72
CA ARG A 11 22.23 -2.14 3.96
C ARG A 11 23.09 -0.90 3.70
N ALA A 12 23.92 -0.95 2.68
CA ALA A 12 24.80 0.17 2.32
C ALA A 12 24.05 1.33 1.65
N LEU A 13 22.81 1.13 1.21
CA LEU A 13 22.02 2.16 0.56
C LEU A 13 21.55 3.23 1.56
N ASP A 14 21.70 4.49 1.17
CA ASP A 14 21.06 5.60 1.86
C ASP A 14 19.58 5.67 1.46
N ALA A 15 18.70 5.30 2.39
CA ALA A 15 17.24 5.31 2.16
C ALA A 15 16.68 6.69 1.79
N PHE A 16 17.42 7.78 2.05
CA PHE A 16 17.02 9.15 1.75
C PHE A 16 17.58 9.69 0.44
N ASN A 17 18.51 8.96 -0.20
CA ASN A 17 19.18 9.38 -1.43
C ASN A 17 19.19 8.27 -2.48
N LEU A 18 18.01 7.83 -2.87
CA LEU A 18 17.81 6.75 -3.84
C LEU A 18 17.80 7.22 -5.31
N GLY A 19 18.03 8.50 -5.58
CA GLY A 19 17.77 9.17 -6.86
C GLY A 19 18.57 8.72 -8.09
N SER A 20 19.50 7.75 -7.96
CA SER A 20 20.28 7.20 -9.09
C SER A 20 20.22 5.68 -9.20
N MET A 21 19.22 5.06 -8.55
CA MET A 21 19.07 3.60 -8.51
C MET A 21 18.54 3.03 -9.82
N PRO A 22 18.86 1.76 -10.14
CA PRO A 22 18.19 1.04 -11.23
C PRO A 22 16.67 1.07 -11.05
N SER A 23 15.94 1.30 -12.14
CA SER A 23 14.48 1.33 -12.09
C SER A 23 13.85 -0.05 -11.82
N SER A 24 14.54 -1.15 -12.15
CA SER A 24 14.06 -2.53 -11.99
C SER A 24 14.70 -3.22 -10.80
N ALA A 25 13.86 -3.58 -9.83
CA ALA A 25 14.29 -4.38 -8.68
C ALA A 25 14.71 -5.80 -9.08
N ARG A 26 13.97 -6.44 -10.00
CA ARG A 26 14.34 -7.78 -10.47
C ARG A 26 15.73 -7.80 -11.12
N THR A 27 16.02 -6.84 -11.98
CA THR A 27 17.35 -6.70 -12.59
C THR A 27 18.45 -6.52 -11.53
N ALA A 28 18.18 -5.76 -10.48
CA ALA A 28 19.15 -5.56 -9.41
C ALA A 28 19.37 -6.86 -8.59
N VAL A 29 18.29 -7.53 -8.21
CA VAL A 29 18.33 -8.79 -7.44
C VAL A 29 19.02 -9.90 -8.24
N GLN A 30 18.77 -10.02 -9.53
CA GLN A 30 19.35 -11.04 -10.41
C GLN A 30 20.89 -10.90 -10.59
N ARG A 31 21.49 -9.77 -10.24
CA ARG A 31 22.94 -9.64 -10.15
C ARG A 31 23.56 -10.51 -9.06
N HIS A 32 22.79 -10.81 -8.02
CA HIS A 32 23.22 -11.57 -6.84
C HIS A 32 22.60 -12.96 -6.77
N ILE A 33 21.38 -13.11 -7.24
CA ILE A 33 20.55 -14.32 -7.09
C ILE A 33 20.18 -14.86 -8.47
N SER A 34 20.70 -16.06 -8.79
CA SER A 34 20.38 -16.78 -10.02
C SER A 34 19.29 -17.82 -9.84
N ASP A 35 18.98 -18.21 -8.59
CA ASP A 35 17.92 -19.16 -8.26
C ASP A 35 16.56 -18.46 -8.35
N SER A 36 15.76 -18.89 -9.30
CA SER A 36 14.46 -18.29 -9.57
C SER A 36 13.44 -18.54 -8.45
N LEU A 37 13.58 -19.63 -7.70
CA LEU A 37 12.71 -19.90 -6.56
C LEU A 37 13.02 -18.93 -5.40
N LEU A 38 14.31 -18.72 -5.11
CA LEU A 38 14.73 -17.77 -4.09
C LEU A 38 14.34 -16.33 -4.48
N GLU A 39 14.47 -15.97 -5.77
CA GLU A 39 13.95 -14.70 -6.28
C GLU A 39 12.45 -14.56 -5.97
N ASP A 40 11.64 -15.54 -6.32
CA ASP A 40 10.19 -15.53 -6.08
C ASP A 40 9.83 -15.47 -4.59
N MET A 41 10.58 -16.17 -3.73
CA MET A 41 10.41 -16.12 -2.27
C MET A 41 10.71 -14.74 -1.68
N ILE A 42 11.63 -13.98 -2.27
CA ILE A 42 11.92 -12.61 -1.86
C ILE A 42 10.84 -11.65 -2.37
N PHE A 43 10.49 -11.76 -3.66
CA PHE A 43 9.54 -10.82 -4.27
C PHE A 43 8.12 -11.00 -3.77
N CYS A 44 7.69 -12.20 -3.41
CA CYS A 44 6.32 -12.44 -2.95
C CYS A 44 5.94 -11.50 -1.78
N PRO A 45 6.60 -11.53 -0.61
CA PRO A 45 6.26 -10.62 0.48
C PRO A 45 6.53 -9.16 0.15
N VAL A 46 7.61 -8.83 -0.55
CA VAL A 46 7.99 -7.45 -0.85
C VAL A 46 6.95 -6.78 -1.75
N MET A 47 6.47 -7.47 -2.78
CA MET A 47 5.47 -6.91 -3.70
C MET A 47 4.10 -6.77 -3.03
N TYR A 48 3.68 -7.72 -2.19
CA TYR A 48 2.42 -7.61 -1.46
C TYR A 48 2.38 -6.43 -0.49
N TYR A 49 3.54 -6.00 0.04
CA TYR A 49 3.59 -4.86 0.95
C TYR A 49 3.83 -3.51 0.26
N GLY A 50 4.30 -3.47 -0.96
CA GLY A 50 4.79 -2.22 -1.48
C GLY A 50 4.65 -1.93 -2.97
N SER A 51 4.22 -2.86 -3.82
CA SER A 51 4.13 -2.59 -5.25
C SER A 51 2.72 -2.23 -5.70
N ALA A 52 2.62 -1.13 -6.46
CA ALA A 52 1.44 -0.80 -7.27
C ALA A 52 1.63 -1.19 -8.75
N GLN A 53 2.79 -1.73 -9.11
CA GLN A 53 3.16 -2.14 -10.45
C GLN A 53 3.11 -3.66 -10.58
N GLU A 54 2.72 -4.13 -11.74
CA GLU A 54 2.73 -5.55 -12.08
C GLU A 54 4.17 -6.04 -12.33
N HIS A 55 4.45 -7.26 -11.97
CA HIS A 55 5.67 -8.04 -12.28
C HIS A 55 6.98 -7.56 -11.67
N ASP A 56 7.14 -6.29 -11.40
CA ASP A 56 8.39 -5.69 -10.89
C ASP A 56 8.08 -4.47 -10.02
N MET A 57 9.08 -3.85 -9.48
CA MET A 57 8.99 -2.59 -8.73
C MET A 57 10.27 -1.78 -8.87
N ASP A 58 10.20 -0.51 -8.51
CA ASP A 58 11.38 0.34 -8.40
C ASP A 58 12.35 -0.20 -7.35
N TYR A 59 13.66 -0.20 -7.66
CA TYR A 59 14.67 -0.76 -6.76
C TYR A 59 14.80 0.00 -5.44
N GLY A 60 14.57 1.30 -5.46
CA GLY A 60 14.57 2.09 -4.23
C GLY A 60 13.42 1.68 -3.32
N GLN A 61 12.22 1.50 -3.87
CA GLN A 61 11.08 0.97 -3.14
C GLN A 61 11.35 -0.45 -2.62
N PHE A 62 11.91 -1.33 -3.46
CA PHE A 62 12.34 -2.66 -3.07
C PHE A 62 13.30 -2.63 -1.86
N ALA A 63 14.32 -1.79 -1.91
CA ALA A 63 15.31 -1.70 -0.83
C ALA A 63 14.67 -1.29 0.50
N ILE A 64 13.73 -0.34 0.49
CA ILE A 64 12.99 0.07 1.69
C ILE A 64 12.16 -1.11 2.23
N MET A 65 11.42 -1.78 1.37
CA MET A 65 10.57 -2.91 1.77
C MET A 65 11.39 -4.12 2.21
N PHE A 66 12.49 -4.42 1.53
CA PHE A 66 13.40 -5.49 1.90
C PHE A 66 14.02 -5.25 3.30
N ARG A 67 14.45 -4.02 3.59
CA ARG A 67 14.96 -3.66 4.93
C ARG A 67 13.90 -3.87 6.00
N SER A 68 12.69 -3.37 5.77
CA SER A 68 11.59 -3.49 6.72
C SER A 68 11.22 -4.95 7.00
N LEU A 69 11.20 -5.80 5.97
CA LEU A 69 10.84 -7.22 6.11
C LEU A 69 11.95 -8.08 6.72
N PHE A 70 13.20 -7.93 6.22
CA PHE A 70 14.26 -8.89 6.51
C PHE A 70 15.27 -8.42 7.55
N PHE A 71 15.34 -7.10 7.86
CA PHE A 71 16.27 -6.58 8.84
C PHE A 71 15.62 -6.00 10.08
N GLU A 72 14.53 -5.22 9.91
CA GLU A 72 13.91 -4.47 10.99
C GLU A 72 12.76 -5.25 11.62
N GLY A 73 12.06 -6.05 10.82
CA GLY A 73 10.83 -6.71 11.19
C GLY A 73 9.66 -5.75 11.32
N PHE A 74 8.50 -6.29 11.64
CA PHE A 74 7.28 -5.52 11.85
C PHE A 74 6.90 -5.49 13.32
N ALA A 75 6.40 -4.34 13.76
CA ALA A 75 5.85 -4.16 15.09
C ALA A 75 4.42 -3.64 14.99
N ARG A 76 3.60 -4.03 15.94
CA ARG A 76 2.22 -3.60 16.08
C ARG A 76 2.00 -3.05 17.50
N PRO A 77 1.28 -1.94 17.68
CA PRO A 77 0.86 -1.51 19.01
C PRO A 77 0.03 -2.61 19.69
N LEU A 78 0.23 -2.81 21.00
CA LEU A 78 -0.45 -3.86 21.78
C LEU A 78 -1.99 -3.84 21.60
N GLU A 79 -2.59 -2.65 21.51
CA GLU A 79 -4.03 -2.48 21.30
C GLU A 79 -4.39 -2.23 19.81
N GLY A 80 -3.47 -2.53 18.89
CA GLY A 80 -3.65 -2.39 17.45
C GLY A 80 -3.47 -0.95 16.95
N VAL A 81 -3.66 -0.78 15.62
CA VAL A 81 -3.43 0.50 14.91
C VAL A 81 -4.33 1.65 15.39
N ARG A 82 -5.45 1.34 16.04
CA ARG A 82 -6.38 2.36 16.59
C ARG A 82 -5.72 3.29 17.60
N VAL A 83 -4.69 2.82 18.32
CA VAL A 83 -3.91 3.66 19.24
C VAL A 83 -3.24 4.81 18.49
N ILE A 84 -2.58 4.50 17.37
CA ILE A 84 -1.92 5.50 16.52
C ILE A 84 -2.95 6.50 15.96
N VAL A 85 -4.05 5.98 15.42
CA VAL A 85 -5.13 6.80 14.86
C VAL A 85 -5.71 7.73 15.95
N LYS A 86 -5.89 7.22 17.18
CA LYS A 86 -6.39 8.03 18.29
C LYS A 86 -5.42 9.16 18.65
N LEU A 87 -4.12 8.85 18.77
CA LEU A 87 -3.11 9.85 19.06
C LEU A 87 -3.09 10.98 18.00
N LEU A 88 -3.16 10.62 16.73
CA LEU A 88 -3.24 11.59 15.63
C LEU A 88 -4.51 12.44 15.70
N GLN A 89 -5.66 11.84 15.99
CA GLN A 89 -6.94 12.55 16.14
C GLN A 89 -6.91 13.50 17.33
N ASP A 90 -6.35 13.09 18.46
CA ASP A 90 -6.26 13.92 19.65
C ASP A 90 -5.31 15.11 19.41
N LYS A 91 -4.19 14.89 18.73
CA LYS A 91 -3.29 15.96 18.29
C LYS A 91 -4.00 16.93 17.34
N TYR A 92 -4.73 16.42 16.35
CA TYR A 92 -5.51 17.23 15.40
C TYR A 92 -6.52 18.13 16.13
N ARG A 93 -7.29 17.57 17.07
CA ARG A 93 -8.26 18.33 17.86
C ARG A 93 -7.60 19.37 18.76
N SER A 94 -6.46 19.03 19.39
CA SER A 94 -5.73 19.96 20.25
C SER A 94 -5.20 21.19 19.51
N LEU A 95 -5.04 21.07 18.19
CA LEU A 95 -4.68 22.16 17.29
C LEU A 95 -5.88 22.91 16.70
N GLY A 96 -7.10 22.66 17.18
CA GLY A 96 -8.33 23.29 16.70
C GLY A 96 -8.94 22.65 15.46
N GLY A 97 -8.45 21.47 15.05
CA GLY A 97 -8.99 20.74 13.90
C GLY A 97 -10.42 20.26 14.13
N ILE A 98 -11.27 20.39 13.13
CA ILE A 98 -12.67 19.94 13.16
C ILE A 98 -12.83 18.72 12.26
N ARG A 99 -13.29 17.61 12.83
CA ARG A 99 -13.59 16.39 12.09
C ARG A 99 -15.10 16.28 11.86
N LYS A 100 -15.49 16.17 10.61
CA LYS A 100 -16.89 15.89 10.20
C LYS A 100 -16.97 14.45 9.69
N MET A 101 -17.80 13.65 10.33
CA MET A 101 -18.08 12.27 9.93
C MET A 101 -19.42 12.19 9.21
N LYS A 102 -19.59 11.16 8.37
CA LYS A 102 -20.82 10.91 7.61
C LYS A 102 -21.23 12.15 6.81
N CYS A 103 -20.25 12.77 6.18
CA CYS A 103 -20.43 13.99 5.42
C CYS A 103 -19.56 13.88 4.17
N GLY A 104 -20.14 13.44 3.08
CA GLY A 104 -19.47 13.32 1.79
C GLY A 104 -19.30 14.67 1.11
N ILE A 105 -18.42 14.70 0.12
CA ILE A 105 -18.17 15.86 -0.72
C ILE A 105 -18.89 15.63 -2.04
N GLN A 106 -19.79 16.54 -2.38
CA GLN A 106 -20.54 16.50 -3.64
C GLN A 106 -19.75 17.15 -4.79
N LYS A 107 -19.05 18.25 -4.50
CA LYS A 107 -18.35 19.03 -5.51
C LYS A 107 -17.23 19.87 -4.91
N ILE A 108 -16.18 20.07 -5.68
CA ILE A 108 -15.11 21.04 -5.43
C ILE A 108 -15.25 22.15 -6.48
N HIS A 109 -15.49 23.38 -6.02
CA HIS A 109 -15.55 24.53 -6.88
C HIS A 109 -14.16 25.11 -7.08
N THR A 110 -13.84 25.37 -8.34
CA THR A 110 -12.57 25.97 -8.75
C THR A 110 -12.84 27.37 -9.36
N SER A 111 -11.85 28.21 -9.28
CA SER A 111 -11.81 29.51 -9.97
C SER A 111 -10.42 29.67 -10.57
N GLY A 112 -10.33 29.58 -11.88
CA GLY A 112 -9.07 29.37 -12.59
C GLY A 112 -8.39 28.08 -12.14
N ASP A 113 -7.15 28.15 -11.72
CA ASP A 113 -6.32 27.03 -11.25
C ASP A 113 -6.40 26.77 -9.74
N ARG A 114 -7.35 27.43 -9.03
CA ARG A 114 -7.48 27.30 -7.57
C ARG A 114 -8.80 26.66 -7.18
N ALA A 115 -8.73 25.66 -6.30
CA ALA A 115 -9.88 25.18 -5.56
C ALA A 115 -10.24 26.17 -4.44
N THR A 116 -11.51 26.57 -4.36
CA THR A 116 -11.96 27.65 -3.47
C THR A 116 -12.99 27.20 -2.44
N THR A 117 -13.86 26.26 -2.79
CA THR A 117 -15.00 25.88 -1.96
C THR A 117 -15.34 24.41 -2.17
N ILE A 118 -15.67 23.73 -1.09
CA ILE A 118 -16.18 22.36 -1.08
C ILE A 118 -17.68 22.40 -0.80
N LYS A 119 -18.49 21.81 -1.66
CA LYS A 119 -19.91 21.56 -1.42
C LYS A 119 -20.11 20.16 -0.82
N LEU A 120 -20.80 20.08 0.29
CA LEU A 120 -21.07 18.85 1.03
C LEU A 120 -22.43 18.24 0.62
N ASP A 121 -22.61 16.93 0.86
CA ASP A 121 -23.86 16.20 0.55
C ASP A 121 -25.09 16.77 1.25
N ASN A 122 -24.90 17.38 2.41
CA ASN A 122 -25.98 18.03 3.17
C ASN A 122 -26.30 19.46 2.67
N GLY A 123 -25.71 19.89 1.56
CA GLY A 123 -25.92 21.19 0.95
C GLY A 123 -25.07 22.34 1.53
N ALA A 124 -24.37 22.13 2.64
CA ALA A 124 -23.46 23.13 3.20
C ALA A 124 -22.22 23.31 2.32
N SER A 125 -21.61 24.49 2.43
CA SER A 125 -20.35 24.79 1.73
C SER A 125 -19.28 25.21 2.73
N ILE A 126 -18.03 24.83 2.42
CA ILE A 126 -16.84 25.18 3.21
C ILE A 126 -15.84 25.82 2.27
N SER A 127 -15.39 27.03 2.58
CA SER A 127 -14.32 27.70 1.87
C SER A 127 -13.00 27.55 2.64
N ALA A 128 -11.90 27.37 1.92
CA ALA A 128 -10.56 27.25 2.49
C ALA A 128 -9.51 27.81 1.53
N ASP A 129 -8.39 28.27 2.08
CA ASP A 129 -7.25 28.74 1.30
C ASP A 129 -6.50 27.60 0.61
N LYS A 130 -6.55 26.41 1.23
CA LYS A 130 -5.93 25.18 0.70
C LYS A 130 -6.86 24.01 0.92
N ILE A 131 -6.98 23.17 -0.10
CA ILE A 131 -7.75 21.91 -0.08
C ILE A 131 -6.78 20.79 -0.39
N ILE A 132 -6.74 19.77 0.49
CA ILE A 132 -5.97 18.53 0.31
C ILE A 132 -6.98 17.41 0.14
N SER A 133 -6.92 16.71 -0.99
CA SER A 133 -7.77 15.56 -1.26
C SER A 133 -6.96 14.27 -1.18
N THR A 134 -7.51 13.29 -0.49
CA THR A 134 -6.98 11.91 -0.41
C THR A 134 -7.94 10.91 -1.05
N ALA A 135 -8.92 11.38 -1.82
CA ALA A 135 -9.92 10.54 -2.46
C ALA A 135 -9.39 9.77 -3.69
N GLY A 136 -8.18 10.07 -4.13
CA GLY A 136 -7.60 9.61 -5.39
C GLY A 136 -7.59 10.72 -6.45
N ALA A 137 -6.67 10.62 -7.40
CA ALA A 137 -6.49 11.66 -8.43
C ALA A 137 -7.72 11.76 -9.35
N VAL A 138 -8.20 10.62 -9.82
CA VAL A 138 -9.36 10.52 -10.74
C VAL A 138 -10.64 10.96 -10.03
N GLU A 139 -10.89 10.48 -8.81
CA GLU A 139 -12.03 10.86 -7.99
C GLU A 139 -12.02 12.34 -7.66
N THR A 140 -10.86 12.90 -7.35
CA THR A 140 -10.73 14.34 -7.10
C THR A 140 -11.03 15.17 -8.36
N ALA A 141 -10.50 14.74 -9.52
CA ALA A 141 -10.81 15.40 -10.78
C ALA A 141 -12.32 15.36 -11.12
N ARG A 142 -12.99 14.23 -10.85
CA ARG A 142 -14.45 14.12 -11.02
C ARG A 142 -15.25 15.05 -10.12
N LEU A 143 -14.74 15.35 -8.93
CA LEU A 143 -15.38 16.30 -8.02
C LEU A 143 -15.16 17.75 -8.45
N CYS A 144 -14.13 18.06 -9.22
CA CYS A 144 -13.87 19.41 -9.74
C CYS A 144 -14.80 19.71 -10.91
N SER A 145 -15.36 20.93 -10.93
CA SER A 145 -16.42 21.31 -11.87
C SER A 145 -15.97 21.61 -13.31
N ASP A 146 -14.68 21.81 -13.50
CA ASP A 146 -14.05 22.36 -14.69
C ASP A 146 -12.93 21.48 -15.26
N GLN A 147 -12.68 20.32 -14.64
CA GLN A 147 -11.67 19.39 -15.12
C GLN A 147 -12.32 18.29 -15.96
N PRO A 148 -11.89 18.11 -17.21
CA PRO A 148 -12.25 16.93 -17.97
C PRO A 148 -11.67 15.69 -17.30
N VAL A 149 -12.50 14.69 -17.03
CA VAL A 149 -12.05 13.39 -16.54
C VAL A 149 -11.89 12.49 -17.74
N ASP A 150 -10.66 12.16 -18.07
CA ASP A 150 -10.37 11.10 -19.00
C ASP A 150 -10.63 9.76 -18.29
N ALA A 151 -11.58 8.99 -18.80
CA ALA A 151 -11.91 7.68 -18.28
C ALA A 151 -10.80 6.63 -18.56
N GLU A 152 -9.92 6.92 -19.52
CA GLU A 152 -8.77 6.09 -19.89
C GLU A 152 -7.46 6.62 -19.29
N SER A 153 -7.54 7.45 -18.26
CA SER A 153 -6.38 8.06 -17.64
C SER A 153 -5.37 7.02 -17.12
N ASP A 154 -4.12 7.17 -17.48
CA ASP A 154 -2.98 6.40 -16.96
C ASP A 154 -2.82 6.50 -15.42
N ASN A 155 -3.56 7.42 -14.80
CA ASN A 155 -3.62 7.58 -13.33
C ASN A 155 -4.58 6.61 -12.64
N ILE A 156 -5.30 5.76 -13.38
CA ILE A 156 -6.14 4.71 -12.79
C ILE A 156 -5.24 3.56 -12.33
N GLY A 157 -5.31 3.22 -11.04
CA GLY A 157 -4.58 2.08 -10.49
C GLY A 157 -4.98 0.76 -11.16
N GLN A 158 -4.00 -0.09 -11.45
CA GLN A 158 -4.20 -1.35 -12.17
C GLN A 158 -4.40 -2.53 -11.23
N LEU A 159 -3.87 -2.46 -10.01
CA LEU A 159 -3.92 -3.53 -9.01
C LEU A 159 -4.67 -3.09 -7.76
N SER A 160 -5.42 -4.02 -7.18
CA SER A 160 -6.04 -3.89 -5.87
C SER A 160 -6.08 -5.26 -5.19
N PHE A 161 -6.55 -5.30 -3.96
CA PHE A 161 -6.69 -6.53 -3.19
C PHE A 161 -8.15 -6.82 -2.91
N THR A 162 -8.49 -8.11 -2.91
CA THR A 162 -9.70 -8.61 -2.26
C THR A 162 -9.31 -9.10 -0.88
N GLU A 163 -9.93 -8.56 0.15
CA GLU A 163 -9.69 -8.93 1.53
C GLU A 163 -10.91 -9.67 2.09
N THR A 164 -10.66 -10.80 2.74
CA THR A 164 -11.69 -11.56 3.44
C THR A 164 -11.35 -11.61 4.92
N ILE A 165 -12.31 -11.30 5.78
CA ILE A 165 -12.17 -11.40 7.24
C ILE A 165 -12.99 -12.60 7.70
N THR A 166 -12.29 -13.58 8.28
CA THR A 166 -12.89 -14.78 8.85
C THR A 166 -12.84 -14.71 10.36
N VAL A 167 -13.99 -14.88 11.01
CA VAL A 167 -14.09 -14.96 12.46
C VAL A 167 -14.18 -16.43 12.86
N LEU A 168 -13.22 -16.88 13.65
CA LEU A 168 -13.14 -18.26 14.15
C LEU A 168 -13.80 -18.35 15.53
N ASP A 169 -14.30 -19.53 15.88
CA ASP A 169 -14.83 -19.85 17.22
C ASP A 169 -13.74 -20.21 18.22
N LYS A 170 -12.50 -20.39 17.76
CA LYS A 170 -11.31 -20.71 18.56
C LYS A 170 -10.13 -19.86 18.12
N GLN A 171 -9.08 -19.84 18.94
CA GLN A 171 -7.83 -19.18 18.57
C GLN A 171 -7.12 -19.95 17.44
N PRO A 172 -6.43 -19.26 16.51
CA PRO A 172 -5.69 -19.94 15.44
C PRO A 172 -4.70 -20.98 15.96
N THR A 173 -4.05 -20.74 17.08
CA THR A 173 -3.11 -21.67 17.72
C THR A 173 -3.76 -22.98 18.14
N GLU A 174 -5.05 -23.01 18.45
CA GLU A 174 -5.79 -24.25 18.77
C GLU A 174 -5.99 -25.16 17.55
N PHE A 175 -5.79 -24.60 16.33
CA PHE A 175 -5.76 -25.34 15.07
C PHE A 175 -4.33 -25.69 14.62
N GLY A 176 -3.30 -25.34 15.41
CA GLY A 176 -1.90 -25.49 15.05
C GLY A 176 -1.38 -24.41 14.10
N TRP A 177 -2.04 -23.27 14.03
CA TRP A 177 -1.63 -22.11 13.22
C TRP A 177 -0.93 -21.09 14.12
N ASP A 178 0.35 -21.27 14.29
CA ASP A 178 1.16 -20.46 15.23
C ASP A 178 1.82 -19.24 14.58
N ASP A 179 1.84 -19.18 13.25
CA ASP A 179 2.39 -18.05 12.51
C ASP A 179 1.51 -16.81 12.63
N THR A 180 2.12 -15.63 12.54
CA THR A 180 1.39 -14.36 12.54
C THR A 180 0.98 -13.94 11.14
N ILE A 181 1.80 -14.29 10.13
CA ILE A 181 1.56 -13.96 8.74
C ILE A 181 2.18 -15.04 7.85
N ILE A 182 1.46 -15.43 6.81
CA ILE A 182 1.91 -16.40 5.82
C ILE A 182 1.75 -15.77 4.43
N PHE A 183 2.85 -15.68 3.69
CA PHE A 183 2.83 -15.41 2.26
C PHE A 183 2.89 -16.73 1.52
N PHE A 184 1.99 -16.94 0.60
CA PHE A 184 1.95 -18.19 -0.15
C PHE A 184 1.92 -17.95 -1.65
N ASN A 185 2.49 -18.89 -2.39
CA ASN A 185 2.37 -19.01 -3.84
C ASN A 185 2.35 -20.49 -4.20
N THR A 186 1.29 -20.92 -4.87
CA THR A 186 1.11 -22.31 -5.33
C THR A 186 1.45 -22.49 -6.80
N ALA A 187 1.68 -21.40 -7.53
CA ALA A 187 2.11 -21.45 -8.92
C ALA A 187 3.60 -21.83 -9.03
N LYS A 188 4.00 -22.36 -10.18
CA LYS A 188 5.40 -22.72 -10.47
C LYS A 188 6.35 -21.51 -10.36
N ARG A 189 5.86 -20.31 -10.69
CA ARG A 189 6.56 -19.04 -10.55
C ARG A 189 5.61 -18.05 -9.89
N PHE A 190 6.12 -17.22 -9.01
CA PHE A 190 5.37 -16.13 -8.43
C PHE A 190 5.02 -15.10 -9.51
N ARG A 191 3.74 -14.81 -9.60
CA ARG A 191 3.20 -13.82 -10.52
C ARG A 191 2.43 -12.77 -9.73
N TYR A 192 2.87 -11.53 -9.83
CA TYR A 192 2.16 -10.39 -9.27
C TYR A 192 1.62 -9.56 -10.44
N ALA A 193 0.39 -9.87 -10.82
CA ALA A 193 -0.27 -9.22 -11.95
C ALA A 193 -1.78 -9.41 -11.86
N ARG A 194 -2.52 -8.52 -12.49
CA ARG A 194 -3.95 -8.71 -12.68
C ARG A 194 -4.21 -9.95 -13.55
N VAL A 195 -5.21 -10.73 -13.16
CA VAL A 195 -5.73 -11.80 -14.02
C VAL A 195 -6.71 -11.23 -15.03
N GLU A 196 -6.70 -11.75 -16.27
CA GLU A 196 -7.53 -11.21 -17.35
C GLU A 196 -8.98 -11.69 -17.25
N ASP A 197 -9.17 -12.96 -16.88
CA ASP A 197 -10.46 -13.64 -16.94
C ASP A 197 -11.13 -13.84 -15.58
N ASP A 198 -10.51 -13.34 -14.49
CA ASP A 198 -11.04 -13.53 -13.14
C ASP A 198 -10.84 -12.27 -12.28
N LEU A 199 -11.61 -12.14 -11.21
CA LEU A 199 -11.51 -11.01 -10.29
C LEU A 199 -10.33 -11.15 -9.31
N VAL A 200 -9.90 -12.36 -9.03
CA VAL A 200 -8.87 -12.65 -8.03
C VAL A 200 -7.97 -13.79 -8.52
N ASP A 201 -6.67 -13.63 -8.34
CA ASP A 201 -5.72 -14.76 -8.49
C ASP A 201 -5.61 -15.51 -7.16
N PRO A 202 -6.19 -16.74 -7.06
CA PRO A 202 -6.10 -17.53 -5.84
C PRO A 202 -4.77 -18.28 -5.70
N SER A 203 -3.87 -18.20 -6.68
CA SER A 203 -2.60 -18.93 -6.66
C SER A 203 -1.57 -18.32 -5.71
N SER A 204 -1.75 -17.08 -5.31
CA SER A 204 -0.88 -16.42 -4.34
C SER A 204 -1.67 -15.45 -3.44
N GLY A 205 -1.13 -15.19 -2.26
CA GLY A 205 -1.80 -14.32 -1.31
C GLY A 205 -1.09 -14.20 0.03
N VAL A 206 -1.79 -13.55 0.94
CA VAL A 206 -1.34 -13.32 2.31
C VAL A 206 -2.43 -13.76 3.28
N ILE A 207 -2.07 -14.57 4.26
CA ILE A 207 -2.95 -14.95 5.37
C ILE A 207 -2.38 -14.32 6.64
N CYS A 208 -3.20 -13.54 7.33
CA CYS A 208 -2.81 -12.89 8.57
C CYS A 208 -3.60 -13.48 9.74
N PHE A 209 -2.91 -13.81 10.82
CA PHE A 209 -3.49 -14.24 12.09
C PHE A 209 -3.26 -13.16 13.17
N PRO A 210 -4.09 -12.10 13.18
CA PRO A 210 -3.84 -10.97 14.10
C PRO A 210 -3.98 -11.34 15.57
N ASN A 211 -4.55 -12.50 15.90
CA ASN A 211 -4.64 -13.00 17.28
C ASN A 211 -3.35 -13.67 17.76
N ASN A 212 -2.39 -13.94 16.87
CA ASN A 212 -1.10 -14.55 17.22
C ASN A 212 0.01 -13.52 17.48
N TYR A 213 -0.33 -12.23 17.48
CA TYR A 213 0.63 -11.14 17.79
C TYR A 213 0.81 -10.96 19.28
#